data_862e7bce8f2004711733cb490d30b9f1
#
_entry.id   862e7bce8f2004711733cb490d30b9f1
#
_cell.length_a   1.000
_cell.length_b   1.000
_cell.length_c   1.000
_cell.angle_alpha   90.00
_cell.angle_beta   90.00
_cell.angle_gamma   90.00
#
_symmetry.space_group_name_H-M   'P 1'
#
loop_
_entity.id
_entity.type
_entity.pdbx_description
1 polymer ?
#
loop_
_entity_poly.entity_id
_entity_poly.type
_entity_poly.pdbx_seq_one_letter_code
_entity_poly.pdbx_strand_id
1 'polypeptide(L)'
;SWIDGPGDPDGDGFVEYLRANEQGLANQGWKDSQDAIFHADGRLAEGGIALVEVQGYVYAAKRMAARCARRLGRESLAQKLHSEATRLAEHFEAAFWCPEIDSYALALDGAKRPCAVRTSNAGQVLFTGIAAPDRARRVAQQMLQPRFFTGWGIRTVAKDEARFNPMSYHNGSIWPHDNALIALGLARYGLKHSVAQLFKALFDAATYMDLRRLPELFCGFRREKQRGPTLYPVACAPQAWASATPFTLLEAALGLEFDAARGEIRLRNPRLPAFLNEVVLRELRLGSSSVDLRVSRHGDEVALEVLRTRGRIQVSIVLAN
;
A
#
# COMPACT_ATOMS: atom_id res chain seq x y z
N SER A 1 25.16 5.49 -0.15
CA SER A 1 24.10 6.11 -0.98
C SER A 1 23.51 7.31 -0.23
N TRP A 2 22.61 8.08 -0.87
CA TRP A 2 21.93 9.18 -0.17
C TRP A 2 21.12 8.66 1.05
N ILE A 3 20.45 7.53 0.90
CA ILE A 3 19.67 6.88 1.96
C ILE A 3 20.51 6.54 3.21
N ASP A 4 21.75 6.12 3.00
CA ASP A 4 22.64 5.67 4.10
C ASP A 4 23.65 6.76 4.49
N GLY A 5 23.33 8.02 4.29
CA GLY A 5 24.18 9.17 4.58
C GLY A 5 23.36 10.44 4.74
N PRO A 6 23.29 11.35 3.75
CA PRO A 6 22.51 12.60 3.91
C PRO A 6 21.05 12.42 4.26
N GLY A 7 20.44 11.28 3.93
CA GLY A 7 19.05 10.94 4.28
C GLY A 7 18.86 10.39 5.69
N ASP A 8 19.94 10.14 6.42
CA ASP A 8 19.98 9.68 7.81
C ASP A 8 21.03 10.55 8.54
N PRO A 9 20.70 11.82 8.84
CA PRO A 9 21.69 12.82 9.28
C PRO A 9 22.17 12.59 10.71
N ASP A 10 21.43 11.91 11.55
CA ASP A 10 21.79 11.60 12.93
C ASP A 10 22.29 10.17 13.14
N GLY A 11 22.26 9.35 12.07
CA GLY A 11 22.83 8.00 12.06
C GLY A 11 22.02 6.96 12.84
N ASP A 12 20.72 7.21 13.06
CA ASP A 12 19.83 6.28 13.76
C ASP A 12 19.29 5.16 12.86
N GLY A 13 19.58 5.21 11.56
CA GLY A 13 19.19 4.21 10.56
C GLY A 13 17.85 4.47 9.90
N PHE A 14 17.15 5.56 10.23
CA PHE A 14 15.92 5.97 9.58
C PHE A 14 16.16 7.09 8.59
N VAL A 15 15.46 7.03 7.46
CA VAL A 15 15.48 8.11 6.48
C VAL A 15 14.54 9.22 6.94
N GLU A 16 15.07 10.43 6.98
CA GLU A 16 14.38 11.62 7.41
C GLU A 16 14.35 12.70 6.33
N TYR A 17 13.41 13.62 6.48
CA TYR A 17 13.45 14.89 5.78
C TYR A 17 13.41 16.05 6.76
N LEU A 18 14.05 17.13 6.37
CA LEU A 18 13.96 18.43 7.05
C LEU A 18 13.79 19.50 5.99
N ARG A 19 12.84 20.41 6.17
CA ARG A 19 12.65 21.55 5.27
C ARG A 19 13.88 22.45 5.31
N ALA A 20 14.55 22.61 4.16
CA ALA A 20 15.79 23.36 4.07
C ALA A 20 15.60 24.91 4.06
N ASN A 21 14.43 25.39 3.67
CA ASN A 21 14.08 26.81 3.64
C ASN A 21 12.58 27.02 3.87
N GLU A 22 12.18 28.21 4.27
CA GLU A 22 10.79 28.56 4.61
C GLU A 22 9.81 28.45 3.42
N GLN A 23 10.30 28.55 2.19
CA GLN A 23 9.48 28.46 0.97
C GLN A 23 9.35 27.01 0.48
N GLY A 24 10.14 26.06 1.01
CA GLY A 24 10.07 24.65 0.69
C GLY A 24 8.84 23.97 1.31
N LEU A 25 8.54 22.76 0.82
CA LEU A 25 7.49 21.93 1.39
C LEU A 25 7.75 21.64 2.86
N ALA A 26 6.75 21.86 3.71
CA ALA A 26 6.83 21.55 5.14
C ALA A 26 6.95 20.03 5.36
N ASN A 27 6.16 19.26 4.61
CA ASN A 27 6.20 17.81 4.60
C ASN A 27 6.63 17.29 3.22
N GLN A 28 7.53 16.30 3.19
CA GLN A 28 8.16 15.79 1.97
C GLN A 28 7.85 14.29 1.74
N GLY A 29 6.71 13.83 2.24
CA GLY A 29 6.14 12.52 1.95
C GLY A 29 5.00 12.61 0.95
N TRP A 30 4.30 11.50 0.72
CA TRP A 30 3.14 11.49 -0.18
C TRP A 30 1.98 12.36 0.35
N LYS A 31 1.90 12.56 1.67
CA LYS A 31 1.03 13.55 2.32
C LYS A 31 1.84 14.83 2.55
N ASP A 32 1.90 15.68 1.55
CA ASP A 32 2.73 16.89 1.55
C ASP A 32 2.03 18.15 2.10
N SER A 33 0.73 18.07 2.47
CA SER A 33 0.04 19.18 3.13
C SER A 33 0.73 19.61 4.40
N GLN A 34 0.75 20.91 4.67
CA GLN A 34 1.47 21.50 5.83
C GLN A 34 1.04 20.90 7.17
N ASP A 35 -0.21 20.44 7.29
CA ASP A 35 -0.82 19.90 8.50
C ASP A 35 -0.92 18.37 8.53
N ALA A 36 -0.22 17.66 7.62
CA ALA A 36 -0.39 16.22 7.43
C ALA A 36 0.34 15.36 8.46
N ILE A 37 1.39 15.88 9.13
CA ILE A 37 2.19 15.15 10.11
C ILE A 37 2.03 15.79 11.49
N PHE A 38 1.40 15.05 12.40
CA PHE A 38 0.98 15.59 13.69
C PHE A 38 0.94 14.52 14.79
N HIS A 39 0.98 14.97 16.05
CA HIS A 39 0.85 14.17 17.25
C HIS A 39 -0.63 13.93 17.63
N ALA A 40 -0.88 12.99 18.55
CA ALA A 40 -2.23 12.61 19.00
C ALA A 40 -3.05 13.80 19.56
N ASP A 41 -2.39 14.83 20.10
CA ASP A 41 -3.02 16.07 20.58
C ASP A 41 -3.27 17.11 19.46
N GLY A 42 -2.90 16.80 18.23
CA GLY A 42 -3.07 17.65 17.05
C GLY A 42 -1.92 18.65 16.82
N ARG A 43 -0.90 18.73 17.68
CA ARG A 43 0.29 19.55 17.39
C ARG A 43 1.06 18.97 16.23
N LEU A 44 1.59 19.84 15.37
CA LEU A 44 2.41 19.41 14.23
C LEU A 44 3.74 18.83 14.71
N ALA A 45 4.24 17.84 13.99
CA ALA A 45 5.58 17.32 14.22
C ALA A 45 6.63 18.32 13.75
N GLU A 46 7.73 18.43 14.49
CA GLU A 46 8.80 19.40 14.25
C GLU A 46 10.16 18.72 14.13
N GLY A 47 11.11 19.41 13.48
CA GLY A 47 12.47 18.91 13.26
C GLY A 47 12.61 17.97 12.07
N GLY A 48 13.59 17.07 12.09
CA GLY A 48 13.74 16.00 11.13
C GLY A 48 12.63 14.97 11.29
N ILE A 49 11.93 14.63 10.20
CA ILE A 49 10.76 13.75 10.25
C ILE A 49 11.07 12.42 9.55
N ALA A 50 10.97 11.33 10.30
CA ALA A 50 11.04 9.97 9.76
C ALA A 50 9.62 9.41 9.54
N LEU A 51 9.16 9.40 8.29
CA LEU A 51 7.85 8.86 7.92
C LEU A 51 7.85 7.34 7.96
N VAL A 52 6.79 6.74 8.48
CA VAL A 52 6.68 5.29 8.68
C VAL A 52 6.76 4.51 7.36
N GLU A 53 6.05 4.94 6.33
CA GLU A 53 6.04 4.27 5.02
C GLU A 53 7.38 4.37 4.30
N VAL A 54 8.12 5.47 4.50
CA VAL A 54 9.44 5.66 3.89
C VAL A 54 10.44 4.63 4.41
N GLN A 55 10.42 4.33 5.71
CA GLN A 55 11.27 3.25 6.27
C GLN A 55 10.92 1.90 5.63
N GLY A 56 9.62 1.64 5.44
CA GLY A 56 9.17 0.47 4.71
C GLY A 56 9.70 0.43 3.27
N TYR A 57 9.68 1.56 2.55
CA TYR A 57 10.22 1.62 1.18
C TYR A 57 11.72 1.37 1.14
N VAL A 58 12.48 1.90 2.09
CA VAL A 58 13.93 1.63 2.22
C VAL A 58 14.19 0.15 2.46
N TYR A 59 13.44 -0.46 3.35
CA TYR A 59 13.50 -1.92 3.59
C TYR A 59 13.26 -2.72 2.32
N ALA A 60 12.15 -2.45 1.62
CA ALA A 60 11.81 -3.16 0.39
C ALA A 60 12.85 -2.94 -0.72
N ALA A 61 13.37 -1.72 -0.85
CA ALA A 61 14.43 -1.38 -1.81
C ALA A 61 15.72 -2.16 -1.52
N LYS A 62 16.19 -2.21 -0.28
CA LYS A 62 17.38 -2.98 0.12
C LYS A 62 17.18 -4.49 -0.14
N ARG A 63 16.00 -5.04 0.17
CA ARG A 63 15.65 -6.44 -0.12
C ARG A 63 15.67 -6.74 -1.61
N MET A 64 15.10 -5.86 -2.42
CA MET A 64 15.09 -6.02 -3.88
C MET A 64 16.49 -5.87 -4.48
N ALA A 65 17.25 -4.87 -4.04
CA ALA A 65 18.63 -4.66 -4.48
C ALA A 65 19.54 -5.86 -4.11
N ALA A 66 19.34 -6.46 -2.93
CA ALA A 66 20.04 -7.68 -2.53
C ALA A 66 19.74 -8.86 -3.50
N ARG A 67 18.47 -9.03 -3.92
CA ARG A 67 18.08 -10.05 -4.92
C ARG A 67 18.74 -9.78 -6.28
N CYS A 68 18.77 -8.51 -6.72
CA CYS A 68 19.42 -8.13 -7.96
C CYS A 68 20.94 -8.37 -7.89
N ALA A 69 21.58 -7.98 -6.79
CA ALA A 69 23.02 -8.19 -6.57
C ALA A 69 23.38 -9.68 -6.64
N ARG A 70 22.60 -10.55 -6.00
CA ARG A 70 22.79 -12.01 -6.07
C ARG A 70 22.69 -12.55 -7.50
N ARG A 71 21.69 -12.10 -8.27
CA ARG A 71 21.54 -12.47 -9.69
C ARG A 71 22.71 -12.01 -10.57
N LEU A 72 23.37 -10.93 -10.17
CA LEU A 72 24.57 -10.39 -10.85
C LEU A 72 25.89 -10.96 -10.30
N GLY A 73 25.84 -12.01 -9.46
CA GLY A 73 27.03 -12.63 -8.87
C GLY A 73 27.74 -11.77 -7.81
N ARG A 74 27.11 -10.69 -7.32
CA ARG A 74 27.68 -9.79 -6.29
C ARG A 74 27.24 -10.21 -4.89
N GLU A 75 27.68 -11.40 -4.45
CA GLU A 75 27.16 -12.03 -3.23
C GLU A 75 27.46 -11.22 -1.94
N SER A 76 28.66 -10.63 -1.81
CA SER A 76 29.00 -9.79 -0.65
C SER A 76 28.09 -8.56 -0.53
N LEU A 77 27.76 -7.92 -1.65
CA LEU A 77 26.81 -6.82 -1.68
C LEU A 77 25.39 -7.29 -1.34
N ALA A 78 24.99 -8.45 -1.84
CA ALA A 78 23.69 -9.05 -1.54
C ALA A 78 23.54 -9.33 -0.05
N GLN A 79 24.57 -9.91 0.59
CA GLN A 79 24.58 -10.17 2.04
C GLN A 79 24.55 -8.88 2.85
N LYS A 80 25.36 -7.89 2.49
CA LYS A 80 25.36 -6.56 3.14
C LYS A 80 23.96 -5.95 3.13
N LEU A 81 23.33 -5.80 1.95
CA LEU A 81 22.01 -5.20 1.81
C LEU A 81 20.92 -5.99 2.54
N HIS A 82 21.01 -7.33 2.55
CA HIS A 82 20.09 -8.17 3.32
C HIS A 82 20.21 -7.91 4.82
N SER A 83 21.43 -7.88 5.36
CA SER A 83 21.69 -7.62 6.78
C SER A 83 21.21 -6.21 7.19
N GLU A 84 21.44 -5.21 6.35
CA GLU A 84 20.94 -3.85 6.58
C GLU A 84 19.41 -3.81 6.62
N ALA A 85 18.73 -4.49 5.69
CA ALA A 85 17.27 -4.58 5.70
C ALA A 85 16.74 -5.29 6.97
N THR A 86 17.41 -6.34 7.43
CA THR A 86 17.02 -7.06 8.66
C THR A 86 17.14 -6.16 9.88
N ARG A 87 18.29 -5.47 10.05
CA ARG A 87 18.48 -4.51 11.15
C ARG A 87 17.46 -3.37 11.13
N LEU A 88 17.17 -2.84 9.92
CA LEU A 88 16.15 -1.80 9.78
C LEU A 88 14.77 -2.32 10.24
N ALA A 89 14.40 -3.54 9.89
CA ALA A 89 13.10 -4.10 10.31
C ALA A 89 13.02 -4.30 11.83
N GLU A 90 14.09 -4.79 12.49
CA GLU A 90 14.16 -4.94 13.95
C GLU A 90 14.04 -3.57 14.64
N HIS A 91 14.79 -2.58 14.18
CA HIS A 91 14.77 -1.23 14.73
C HIS A 91 13.42 -0.54 14.49
N PHE A 92 12.84 -0.69 13.28
CA PHE A 92 11.53 -0.19 12.92
C PHE A 92 10.42 -0.71 13.84
N GLU A 93 10.42 -2.02 14.12
CA GLU A 93 9.45 -2.65 15.00
C GLU A 93 9.51 -2.13 16.44
N ALA A 94 10.71 -1.76 16.90
CA ALA A 94 10.90 -1.18 18.23
C ALA A 94 10.48 0.29 18.32
N ALA A 95 10.76 1.08 17.26
CA ALA A 95 10.59 2.53 17.28
C ALA A 95 9.18 3.00 16.86
N PHE A 96 8.57 2.33 15.87
CA PHE A 96 7.30 2.80 15.28
C PHE A 96 6.05 2.10 15.83
N TRP A 97 6.16 0.95 16.46
CA TRP A 97 4.98 0.28 17.00
C TRP A 97 4.47 0.97 18.27
N CYS A 98 3.21 1.43 18.22
CA CYS A 98 2.52 2.07 19.34
C CYS A 98 1.42 1.13 19.88
N PRO A 99 1.66 0.43 21.01
CA PRO A 99 0.69 -0.50 21.59
C PRO A 99 -0.64 0.18 21.97
N GLU A 100 -0.58 1.43 22.40
CA GLU A 100 -1.74 2.22 22.85
C GLU A 100 -2.75 2.52 21.75
N ILE A 101 -2.29 2.58 20.50
CA ILE A 101 -3.15 2.76 19.32
C ILE A 101 -3.29 1.47 18.51
N ASP A 102 -2.61 0.39 18.89
CA ASP A 102 -2.58 -0.88 18.19
C ASP A 102 -2.19 -0.76 16.70
N SER A 103 -1.23 0.12 16.41
CA SER A 103 -0.78 0.47 15.07
C SER A 103 0.63 1.01 15.08
N TYR A 104 1.23 1.16 13.90
CA TYR A 104 2.46 1.94 13.74
C TYR A 104 2.15 3.43 13.81
N ALA A 105 3.06 4.21 14.42
CA ALA A 105 3.05 5.66 14.40
C ALA A 105 3.05 6.19 12.95
N LEU A 106 2.49 7.37 12.73
CA LEU A 106 2.56 8.08 11.46
C LEU A 106 4.00 8.45 11.08
N ALA A 107 4.76 8.88 12.06
CA ALA A 107 6.15 9.32 11.91
C ALA A 107 6.86 9.35 13.28
N LEU A 108 8.18 9.50 13.26
CA LEU A 108 8.95 10.02 14.40
C LEU A 108 9.30 11.48 14.13
N ASP A 109 9.18 12.35 15.13
CA ASP A 109 9.58 13.75 15.05
C ASP A 109 11.10 13.92 15.26
N GLY A 110 11.59 15.16 15.19
CA GLY A 110 13.02 15.46 15.36
C GLY A 110 13.60 15.12 16.74
N ALA A 111 12.77 14.86 17.74
CA ALA A 111 13.17 14.34 19.03
C ALA A 111 12.94 12.83 19.17
N LYS A 112 12.64 12.15 18.04
CA LYS A 112 12.30 10.71 17.94
C LYS A 112 11.05 10.31 18.72
N ARG A 113 10.17 11.24 19.00
CA ARG A 113 8.89 10.94 19.64
C ARG A 113 7.90 10.44 18.59
N PRO A 114 7.19 9.33 18.84
CA PRO A 114 6.22 8.81 17.88
C PRO A 114 5.00 9.74 17.75
N CYS A 115 4.62 10.04 16.52
CA CYS A 115 3.32 10.59 16.18
C CYS A 115 2.29 9.47 16.24
N ALA A 116 1.80 9.13 17.44
CA ALA A 116 0.91 8.00 17.71
C ALA A 116 -0.51 8.30 17.20
N VAL A 117 -0.67 8.34 15.88
CA VAL A 117 -1.90 8.67 15.16
C VAL A 117 -2.23 7.55 14.17
N ARG A 118 -3.48 7.13 14.16
CA ARG A 118 -3.97 6.10 13.22
C ARG A 118 -4.18 6.70 11.84
N THR A 119 -3.28 6.34 10.91
CA THR A 119 -3.30 6.81 9.52
C THR A 119 -3.14 5.67 8.53
N SER A 120 -3.53 5.90 7.28
CA SER A 120 -3.36 4.94 6.19
C SER A 120 -1.89 4.64 5.84
N ASN A 121 -0.96 5.50 6.29
CA ASN A 121 0.48 5.27 6.14
C ASN A 121 0.91 3.92 6.75
N ALA A 122 0.33 3.51 7.89
CA ALA A 122 0.54 2.18 8.46
C ALA A 122 0.09 1.04 7.52
N GLY A 123 -0.91 1.28 6.67
CA GLY A 123 -1.33 0.33 5.64
C GLY A 123 -0.30 0.17 4.51
N GLN A 124 0.42 1.23 4.16
CA GLN A 124 1.51 1.17 3.17
C GLN A 124 2.75 0.42 3.73
N VAL A 125 2.93 0.38 5.04
CA VAL A 125 3.94 -0.49 5.69
C VAL A 125 3.72 -1.96 5.32
N LEU A 126 2.47 -2.39 5.21
CA LEU A 126 2.13 -3.76 4.79
C LEU A 126 2.59 -4.04 3.34
N PHE A 127 2.45 -3.06 2.44
CA PHE A 127 2.90 -3.19 1.05
C PHE A 127 4.39 -3.53 0.96
N THR A 128 5.20 -2.94 1.80
CA THR A 128 6.66 -3.12 1.80
C THR A 128 7.09 -4.47 2.39
N GLY A 129 6.28 -5.06 3.28
CA GLY A 129 6.56 -6.31 3.97
C GLY A 129 7.54 -6.17 5.13
N ILE A 130 7.75 -4.96 5.67
CA ILE A 130 8.59 -4.72 6.84
C ILE A 130 7.90 -5.12 8.14
N ALA A 131 6.56 -5.03 8.20
CA ALA A 131 5.77 -5.32 9.39
C ALA A 131 5.86 -6.78 9.83
N ALA A 132 5.95 -7.01 11.13
CA ALA A 132 5.80 -8.33 11.72
C ALA A 132 4.40 -8.90 11.42
N PRO A 133 4.26 -10.22 11.11
CA PRO A 133 2.98 -10.79 10.62
C PRO A 133 1.79 -10.60 11.57
N ASP A 134 1.99 -10.65 12.88
CA ASP A 134 0.95 -10.41 13.88
C ASP A 134 0.51 -8.95 13.91
N ARG A 135 1.46 -8.00 13.88
CA ARG A 135 1.20 -6.56 13.81
C ARG A 135 0.54 -6.17 12.49
N ALA A 136 0.96 -6.77 11.38
CA ALA A 136 0.32 -6.56 10.08
C ALA A 136 -1.16 -6.95 10.10
N ARG A 137 -1.53 -8.08 10.74
CA ARG A 137 -2.94 -8.48 10.89
C ARG A 137 -3.73 -7.48 11.75
N ARG A 138 -3.13 -6.97 12.83
CA ARG A 138 -3.76 -5.95 13.71
C ARG A 138 -4.00 -4.65 12.96
N VAL A 139 -3.00 -4.14 12.23
CA VAL A 139 -3.14 -2.96 11.36
C VAL A 139 -4.25 -3.19 10.32
N ALA A 140 -4.27 -4.33 9.64
CA ALA A 140 -5.30 -4.64 8.64
C ALA A 140 -6.72 -4.68 9.26
N GLN A 141 -6.86 -5.23 10.46
CA GLN A 141 -8.14 -5.22 11.20
C GLN A 141 -8.59 -3.79 11.52
N GLN A 142 -7.66 -2.92 11.95
CA GLN A 142 -7.96 -1.51 12.20
C GLN A 142 -8.42 -0.78 10.94
N MET A 143 -7.73 -0.99 9.80
CA MET A 143 -8.05 -0.35 8.52
C MET A 143 -9.47 -0.64 8.02
N LEU A 144 -10.05 -1.79 8.40
CA LEU A 144 -11.41 -2.17 8.01
C LEU A 144 -12.48 -1.80 9.04
N GLN A 145 -12.10 -1.18 10.18
CA GLN A 145 -13.05 -0.65 11.15
C GLN A 145 -13.78 0.60 10.60
N PRO A 146 -14.99 0.90 11.08
CA PRO A 146 -15.76 2.09 10.64
C PRO A 146 -15.05 3.43 10.85
N ARG A 147 -14.02 3.48 11.72
CA ARG A 147 -13.17 4.67 11.90
C ARG A 147 -12.33 5.00 10.68
N PHE A 148 -11.92 3.97 9.90
CA PHE A 148 -11.18 4.10 8.65
C PHE A 148 -12.05 3.80 7.43
N PHE A 149 -12.72 2.65 7.42
CA PHE A 149 -13.45 2.15 6.27
C PHE A 149 -14.84 2.80 6.17
N THR A 150 -15.03 3.54 5.10
CA THR A 150 -16.26 4.31 4.86
C THR A 150 -17.35 3.50 4.18
N GLY A 151 -17.01 2.38 3.55
CA GLY A 151 -17.81 1.66 2.55
C GLY A 151 -17.47 2.06 1.12
N TRP A 152 -16.70 3.15 0.91
CA TRP A 152 -16.11 3.55 -0.38
C TRP A 152 -14.62 3.26 -0.46
N GLY A 153 -13.93 3.16 0.67
CA GLY A 153 -12.51 2.94 0.82
C GLY A 153 -12.03 3.29 2.21
N ILE A 154 -10.72 3.21 2.40
CA ILE A 154 -10.01 3.54 3.64
C ILE A 154 -9.62 5.01 3.61
N ARG A 155 -9.93 5.74 4.70
CA ARG A 155 -9.54 7.13 4.91
C ARG A 155 -8.05 7.26 5.19
N THR A 156 -7.50 8.40 4.85
CA THR A 156 -6.10 8.76 5.14
C THR A 156 -5.81 8.92 6.64
N VAL A 157 -6.81 9.33 7.44
CA VAL A 157 -6.76 9.47 8.90
C VAL A 157 -8.05 8.89 9.50
N ALA A 158 -7.94 8.19 10.63
CA ALA A 158 -9.11 7.67 11.34
C ALA A 158 -9.97 8.79 11.91
N LYS A 159 -11.30 8.59 11.93
CA LYS A 159 -12.28 9.64 12.27
C LYS A 159 -12.20 10.17 13.71
N ASP A 160 -11.54 9.45 14.60
CA ASP A 160 -11.37 9.77 16.02
C ASP A 160 -10.02 10.45 16.32
N GLU A 161 -9.21 10.75 15.31
CA GLU A 161 -7.95 11.46 15.47
C GLU A 161 -8.14 13.00 15.44
N ALA A 162 -7.27 13.71 16.14
CA ALA A 162 -7.41 15.15 16.42
C ALA A 162 -7.56 16.04 15.17
N ARG A 163 -6.89 15.69 14.06
CA ARG A 163 -6.95 16.47 12.81
C ARG A 163 -7.83 15.83 11.74
N PHE A 164 -8.68 14.88 12.12
CA PHE A 164 -9.60 14.29 11.16
C PHE A 164 -10.59 15.32 10.61
N ASN A 165 -10.64 15.41 9.29
CA ASN A 165 -11.67 16.14 8.56
C ASN A 165 -11.95 15.39 7.23
N PRO A 166 -13.16 14.86 7.01
CA PRO A 166 -13.48 14.11 5.79
C PRO A 166 -13.35 14.92 4.50
N MET A 167 -13.31 16.25 4.60
CA MET A 167 -13.10 17.19 3.50
C MET A 167 -11.66 17.69 3.40
N SER A 168 -10.74 17.24 4.27
CA SER A 168 -9.33 17.59 4.17
C SER A 168 -8.65 16.81 3.05
N TYR A 169 -7.69 17.46 2.37
CA TYR A 169 -6.93 16.85 1.28
C TYR A 169 -6.17 15.59 1.74
N HIS A 170 -5.45 15.65 2.89
CA HIS A 170 -4.69 14.51 3.41
C HIS A 170 -5.16 13.98 4.79
N ASN A 171 -6.09 14.68 5.48
CA ASN A 171 -6.43 14.33 6.85
C ASN A 171 -7.85 13.75 7.02
N GLY A 172 -8.28 12.89 6.09
CA GLY A 172 -9.56 12.18 6.24
C GLY A 172 -10.26 11.80 4.94
N SER A 173 -9.79 12.26 3.79
CA SER A 173 -10.23 11.88 2.44
C SER A 173 -9.84 10.43 2.10
N ILE A 174 -10.32 9.94 0.95
CA ILE A 174 -10.01 8.62 0.41
C ILE A 174 -9.22 8.80 -0.88
N TRP A 175 -8.02 8.20 -0.92
CA TRP A 175 -7.13 8.22 -2.07
C TRP A 175 -7.08 6.84 -2.71
N PRO A 176 -7.50 6.70 -3.96
CA PRO A 176 -7.51 5.40 -4.64
C PRO A 176 -6.15 4.72 -4.69
N HIS A 177 -5.06 5.46 -4.99
CA HIS A 177 -3.72 4.90 -5.07
C HIS A 177 -3.21 4.39 -3.70
N ASP A 178 -3.48 5.13 -2.61
CA ASP A 178 -3.16 4.72 -1.24
C ASP A 178 -3.86 3.41 -0.88
N ASN A 179 -5.16 3.34 -1.19
CA ASN A 179 -5.96 2.11 -1.03
C ASN A 179 -5.45 0.95 -1.89
N ALA A 180 -4.92 1.22 -3.09
CA ALA A 180 -4.31 0.21 -3.95
C ALA A 180 -3.04 -0.39 -3.33
N LEU A 181 -2.15 0.45 -2.77
CA LEU A 181 -0.96 0.00 -2.05
C LEU A 181 -1.32 -0.81 -0.81
N ILE A 182 -2.33 -0.36 -0.05
CA ILE A 182 -2.86 -1.11 1.10
C ILE A 182 -3.37 -2.49 0.64
N ALA A 183 -4.09 -2.58 -0.48
CA ALA A 183 -4.60 -3.85 -1.01
C ALA A 183 -3.46 -4.83 -1.37
N LEU A 184 -2.38 -4.35 -2.00
CA LEU A 184 -1.18 -5.15 -2.25
C LEU A 184 -0.54 -5.63 -0.93
N GLY A 185 -0.49 -4.77 0.07
CA GLY A 185 -0.05 -5.11 1.43
C GLY A 185 -0.91 -6.22 2.05
N LEU A 186 -2.22 -6.05 2.05
CA LEU A 186 -3.16 -7.06 2.53
C LEU A 186 -2.98 -8.41 1.81
N ALA A 187 -2.80 -8.38 0.48
CA ALA A 187 -2.55 -9.59 -0.31
C ALA A 187 -1.23 -10.27 0.08
N ARG A 188 -0.17 -9.51 0.34
CA ARG A 188 1.14 -10.01 0.80
C ARG A 188 1.04 -10.81 2.10
N TYR A 189 0.18 -10.39 3.02
CA TYR A 189 -0.05 -11.08 4.30
C TYR A 189 -1.21 -12.10 4.24
N GLY A 190 -1.67 -12.48 3.04
CA GLY A 190 -2.69 -13.51 2.84
C GLY A 190 -4.13 -13.05 3.14
N LEU A 191 -4.36 -11.76 3.40
CA LEU A 191 -5.65 -11.20 3.82
C LEU A 191 -6.58 -10.93 2.62
N LYS A 192 -6.82 -11.96 1.79
CA LYS A 192 -7.54 -11.86 0.51
C LYS A 192 -9.02 -11.46 0.66
N HIS A 193 -9.65 -11.79 1.78
CA HIS A 193 -11.01 -11.35 2.06
C HIS A 193 -11.08 -9.82 2.20
N SER A 194 -10.12 -9.24 2.90
CA SER A 194 -9.96 -7.78 3.06
C SER A 194 -9.71 -7.09 1.72
N VAL A 195 -8.88 -7.71 0.86
CA VAL A 195 -8.65 -7.23 -0.53
C VAL A 195 -9.96 -7.20 -1.31
N ALA A 196 -10.74 -8.28 -1.28
CA ALA A 196 -12.01 -8.36 -2.01
C ALA A 196 -13.04 -7.30 -1.52
N GLN A 197 -13.07 -7.04 -0.21
CA GLN A 197 -13.92 -6.00 0.38
C GLN A 197 -13.50 -4.60 -0.10
N LEU A 198 -12.20 -4.30 -0.09
CA LEU A 198 -11.67 -3.01 -0.53
C LEU A 198 -11.87 -2.81 -2.04
N PHE A 199 -11.62 -3.87 -2.83
CA PHE A 199 -11.86 -3.86 -4.27
C PHE A 199 -13.32 -3.53 -4.59
N LYS A 200 -14.26 -4.21 -3.93
CA LYS A 200 -15.69 -3.91 -4.12
C LYS A 200 -16.01 -2.45 -3.82
N ALA A 201 -15.51 -1.91 -2.73
CA ALA A 201 -15.78 -0.54 -2.32
C ALA A 201 -15.32 0.50 -3.36
N LEU A 202 -14.07 0.38 -3.84
CA LEU A 202 -13.51 1.28 -4.85
C LEU A 202 -14.12 1.06 -6.24
N PHE A 203 -14.45 -0.18 -6.59
CA PHE A 203 -15.18 -0.48 -7.82
C PHE A 203 -16.56 0.17 -7.82
N ASP A 204 -17.30 0.03 -6.71
CA ASP A 204 -18.58 0.71 -6.55
C ASP A 204 -18.44 2.23 -6.65
N ALA A 205 -17.40 2.81 -6.05
CA ALA A 205 -17.12 4.24 -6.16
C ALA A 205 -16.87 4.67 -7.61
N ALA A 206 -16.08 3.90 -8.37
CA ALA A 206 -15.80 4.16 -9.77
C ALA A 206 -17.06 4.20 -10.64
N THR A 207 -18.13 3.47 -10.28
CA THR A 207 -19.39 3.47 -11.05
C THR A 207 -20.11 4.83 -11.06
N TYR A 208 -19.78 5.70 -10.10
CA TYR A 208 -20.31 7.07 -10.02
C TYR A 208 -19.43 8.11 -10.70
N MET A 209 -18.24 7.71 -11.18
CA MET A 209 -17.29 8.64 -11.79
C MET A 209 -17.43 8.66 -13.32
N ASP A 210 -17.07 9.80 -13.92
CA ASP A 210 -17.05 9.94 -15.37
C ASP A 210 -16.10 8.91 -16.01
N LEU A 211 -16.55 8.31 -17.10
CA LEU A 211 -15.83 7.24 -17.80
C LEU A 211 -15.39 6.07 -16.88
N ARG A 212 -15.99 5.92 -15.71
CA ARG A 212 -15.61 4.93 -14.67
C ARG A 212 -14.16 5.06 -14.22
N ARG A 213 -13.57 6.24 -14.29
CA ARG A 213 -12.21 6.54 -13.89
C ARG A 213 -12.21 7.21 -12.52
N LEU A 214 -11.46 6.64 -11.59
CA LEU A 214 -11.32 7.21 -10.26
C LEU A 214 -10.58 8.54 -10.31
N PRO A 215 -11.03 9.57 -9.58
CA PRO A 215 -10.32 10.83 -9.41
C PRO A 215 -9.14 10.64 -8.45
N GLU A 216 -8.30 11.66 -8.35
CA GLU A 216 -7.17 11.72 -7.42
C GLU A 216 -7.58 11.33 -5.99
N LEU A 217 -8.65 11.91 -5.49
CA LEU A 217 -9.27 11.62 -4.20
C LEU A 217 -10.75 11.96 -4.21
N PHE A 218 -11.46 11.53 -3.18
CA PHE A 218 -12.80 11.98 -2.85
C PHE A 218 -12.97 12.09 -1.33
N CYS A 219 -13.98 12.82 -0.87
CA CYS A 219 -14.17 13.09 0.55
C CYS A 219 -14.42 11.82 1.35
N GLY A 220 -13.94 11.77 2.59
CA GLY A 220 -13.99 10.63 3.47
C GLY A 220 -15.31 10.42 4.22
N PHE A 221 -16.44 10.84 3.66
CA PHE A 221 -17.75 10.59 4.24
C PHE A 221 -18.14 9.12 4.15
N ARG A 222 -18.94 8.67 5.12
CA ARG A 222 -19.48 7.32 5.13
C ARG A 222 -20.44 7.11 3.95
N ARG A 223 -20.43 5.92 3.37
CA ARG A 223 -21.37 5.49 2.34
C ARG A 223 -22.80 5.54 2.85
N GLU A 224 -23.65 6.22 2.11
CA GLU A 224 -25.09 6.27 2.30
C GLU A 224 -25.80 5.50 1.17
N LYS A 225 -27.01 5.00 1.46
CA LYS A 225 -27.83 4.31 0.45
C LYS A 225 -28.22 5.30 -0.66
N GLN A 226 -28.13 4.86 -1.91
CA GLN A 226 -28.54 5.62 -3.11
C GLN A 226 -27.79 6.93 -3.36
N ARG A 227 -26.65 7.15 -2.69
CA ARG A 227 -25.76 8.29 -2.93
C ARG A 227 -24.38 7.82 -3.34
N GLY A 228 -23.78 8.51 -4.29
CA GLY A 228 -22.37 8.32 -4.66
C GLY A 228 -21.41 8.90 -3.63
N PRO A 229 -20.10 8.66 -3.78
CA PRO A 229 -19.10 9.32 -2.96
C PRO A 229 -19.12 10.84 -3.18
N THR A 230 -18.90 11.62 -2.12
CA THR A 230 -18.78 13.07 -2.22
C THR A 230 -17.47 13.42 -2.90
N LEU A 231 -17.53 14.11 -4.02
CA LEU A 231 -16.35 14.50 -4.78
C LEU A 231 -15.56 15.57 -4.03
N TYR A 232 -14.23 15.55 -4.19
CA TYR A 232 -13.37 16.63 -3.73
C TYR A 232 -13.30 17.72 -4.82
N PRO A 233 -13.63 18.97 -4.55
CA PRO A 233 -13.93 19.98 -5.59
C PRO A 233 -12.79 20.26 -6.57
N VAL A 234 -11.53 20.19 -6.08
CA VAL A 234 -10.33 20.54 -6.88
C VAL A 234 -9.47 19.30 -7.18
N ALA A 235 -10.00 18.08 -7.00
CA ALA A 235 -9.28 16.87 -7.35
C ALA A 235 -9.05 16.78 -8.85
N CYS A 236 -7.86 16.32 -9.27
CA CYS A 236 -7.62 15.92 -10.65
C CYS A 236 -8.52 14.74 -11.02
N ALA A 237 -9.35 14.90 -12.07
CA ALA A 237 -10.29 13.88 -12.50
C ALA A 237 -10.34 13.80 -14.05
N PRO A 238 -9.83 12.70 -14.64
CA PRO A 238 -9.15 11.57 -13.98
C PRO A 238 -7.70 11.90 -13.61
N GLN A 239 -7.12 11.08 -12.72
CA GLN A 239 -5.68 11.09 -12.45
C GLN A 239 -5.08 9.71 -12.77
N ALA A 240 -3.88 9.66 -13.34
CA ALA A 240 -3.31 8.41 -13.88
C ALA A 240 -3.18 7.31 -12.81
N TRP A 241 -2.55 7.59 -11.67
CA TRP A 241 -2.37 6.59 -10.61
C TRP A 241 -3.69 6.13 -9.96
N ALA A 242 -4.68 7.03 -9.85
CA ALA A 242 -6.01 6.69 -9.36
C ALA A 242 -6.76 5.81 -10.38
N SER A 243 -6.65 6.12 -11.67
CA SER A 243 -7.25 5.34 -12.75
C SER A 243 -6.62 3.95 -12.89
N ALA A 244 -5.37 3.76 -12.47
CA ALA A 244 -4.70 2.46 -12.42
C ALA A 244 -5.14 1.58 -11.25
N THR A 245 -5.75 2.14 -10.22
CA THR A 245 -6.15 1.43 -8.99
C THR A 245 -6.95 0.13 -9.23
N PRO A 246 -7.97 0.07 -10.13
CA PRO A 246 -8.71 -1.17 -10.37
C PRO A 246 -7.84 -2.33 -10.87
N PHE A 247 -6.79 -2.05 -11.64
CA PHE A 247 -5.84 -3.06 -12.11
C PHE A 247 -4.97 -3.57 -10.96
N THR A 248 -4.50 -2.68 -10.09
CA THR A 248 -3.74 -3.05 -8.87
C THR A 248 -4.59 -3.87 -7.89
N LEU A 249 -5.87 -3.52 -7.74
CA LEU A 249 -6.81 -4.28 -6.93
C LEU A 249 -7.05 -5.69 -7.50
N LEU A 250 -7.13 -5.81 -8.83
CA LEU A 250 -7.23 -7.11 -9.49
C LEU A 250 -5.95 -7.94 -9.30
N GLU A 251 -4.78 -7.33 -9.47
CA GLU A 251 -3.48 -7.95 -9.18
C GLU A 251 -3.42 -8.48 -7.75
N ALA A 252 -3.78 -7.64 -6.76
CA ALA A 252 -3.83 -8.02 -5.36
C ALA A 252 -4.83 -9.16 -5.09
N ALA A 253 -6.01 -9.13 -5.70
CA ALA A 253 -7.03 -10.17 -5.56
C ALA A 253 -6.55 -11.51 -6.14
N LEU A 254 -5.97 -11.50 -7.33
CA LEU A 254 -5.43 -12.69 -8.00
C LEU A 254 -4.11 -13.16 -7.36
N GLY A 255 -3.36 -12.27 -6.70
CA GLY A 255 -2.02 -12.57 -6.22
C GLY A 255 -1.06 -12.88 -7.37
N LEU A 256 -1.15 -12.08 -8.44
CA LEU A 256 -0.42 -12.30 -9.68
C LEU A 256 1.08 -12.05 -9.48
N GLU A 257 1.89 -13.06 -9.77
CA GLU A 257 3.35 -13.01 -9.66
C GLU A 257 4.00 -13.45 -10.97
N PHE A 258 5.09 -12.79 -11.36
CA PHE A 258 5.88 -13.14 -12.55
C PHE A 258 7.28 -13.59 -12.15
N ASP A 259 7.66 -14.82 -12.50
CA ASP A 259 9.01 -15.34 -12.32
C ASP A 259 9.68 -15.53 -13.68
N ALA A 260 10.36 -14.51 -14.16
CA ALA A 260 11.02 -14.52 -15.46
C ALA A 260 12.15 -15.56 -15.54
N ALA A 261 12.82 -15.87 -14.43
CA ALA A 261 13.90 -16.85 -14.40
C ALA A 261 13.40 -18.29 -14.60
N ARG A 262 12.17 -18.56 -14.16
CA ARG A 262 11.52 -19.87 -14.31
C ARG A 262 10.56 -19.93 -15.50
N GLY A 263 10.29 -18.80 -16.15
CA GLY A 263 9.27 -18.71 -17.19
C GLY A 263 7.87 -19.00 -16.65
N GLU A 264 7.56 -18.53 -15.44
CA GLU A 264 6.34 -18.91 -14.71
C GLU A 264 5.52 -17.68 -14.30
N ILE A 265 4.20 -17.78 -14.48
CA ILE A 265 3.20 -16.87 -13.90
C ILE A 265 2.46 -17.63 -12.79
N ARG A 266 2.38 -17.06 -11.60
CA ARG A 266 1.69 -17.66 -10.45
C ARG A 266 0.52 -16.79 -10.01
N LEU A 267 -0.53 -17.47 -9.59
CA LEU A 267 -1.63 -16.85 -8.85
C LEU A 267 -1.57 -17.36 -7.41
N ARG A 268 -1.19 -16.48 -6.46
CA ARG A 268 -1.04 -16.84 -5.05
C ARG A 268 -2.32 -16.54 -4.27
N ASN A 269 -2.93 -17.61 -3.72
CA ASN A 269 -4.20 -17.51 -2.99
C ASN A 269 -5.22 -16.64 -3.74
N PRO A 270 -5.49 -16.90 -5.04
CA PRO A 270 -6.37 -16.05 -5.83
C PRO A 270 -7.79 -16.06 -5.28
N ARG A 271 -8.41 -14.88 -5.23
CA ARG A 271 -9.79 -14.71 -4.82
C ARG A 271 -10.45 -13.62 -5.65
N LEU A 272 -11.55 -13.91 -6.30
CA LEU A 272 -12.36 -12.91 -6.99
C LEU A 272 -13.41 -12.33 -6.01
N PRO A 273 -13.62 -10.99 -6.01
CA PRO A 273 -14.72 -10.41 -5.25
C PRO A 273 -16.07 -10.88 -5.81
N ALA A 274 -17.11 -10.87 -4.95
CA ALA A 274 -18.41 -11.46 -5.26
C ALA A 274 -19.13 -10.86 -6.50
N PHE A 275 -18.76 -9.64 -6.91
CA PHE A 275 -19.31 -9.00 -8.11
C PHE A 275 -18.65 -9.42 -9.42
N LEU A 276 -17.53 -10.18 -9.35
CA LEU A 276 -16.85 -10.74 -10.52
C LEU A 276 -17.03 -12.26 -10.56
N ASN A 277 -17.72 -12.76 -11.58
CA ASN A 277 -17.84 -14.19 -11.80
C ASN A 277 -16.66 -14.75 -12.60
N GLU A 278 -16.12 -13.94 -13.48
CA GLU A 278 -15.05 -14.32 -14.39
C GLU A 278 -14.15 -13.12 -14.71
N VAL A 279 -12.87 -13.37 -14.93
CA VAL A 279 -11.90 -12.40 -15.48
C VAL A 279 -11.11 -13.11 -16.55
N VAL A 280 -11.00 -12.49 -17.73
CA VAL A 280 -10.12 -12.95 -18.79
C VAL A 280 -8.94 -12.00 -18.91
N LEU A 281 -7.76 -12.52 -18.67
CA LEU A 281 -6.48 -11.82 -18.83
C LEU A 281 -5.89 -12.23 -20.19
N ARG A 282 -5.71 -11.26 -21.07
CA ARG A 282 -5.18 -11.50 -22.42
C ARG A 282 -3.76 -10.99 -22.54
N GLU A 283 -2.95 -11.75 -23.27
CA GLU A 283 -1.56 -11.39 -23.60
C GLU A 283 -0.70 -11.05 -22.37
N LEU A 284 -0.85 -11.80 -21.27
CA LEU A 284 0.11 -11.72 -20.18
C LEU A 284 1.47 -12.14 -20.70
N ARG A 285 2.41 -11.19 -20.75
CA ARG A 285 3.73 -11.40 -21.35
C ARG A 285 4.79 -11.67 -20.32
N LEU A 286 5.66 -12.62 -20.62
CA LEU A 286 6.87 -12.93 -19.85
C LEU A 286 8.02 -13.19 -20.83
N GLY A 287 8.91 -12.20 -21.02
CA GLY A 287 9.90 -12.23 -22.09
C GLY A 287 9.25 -12.25 -23.48
N SER A 288 9.63 -13.24 -24.30
CA SER A 288 9.05 -13.46 -25.63
C SER A 288 7.79 -14.33 -25.63
N SER A 289 7.40 -14.88 -24.47
CA SER A 289 6.23 -15.74 -24.31
C SER A 289 5.01 -14.94 -23.86
N SER A 290 3.81 -15.43 -24.17
CA SER A 290 2.56 -14.87 -23.66
C SER A 290 1.51 -15.94 -23.41
N VAL A 291 0.54 -15.62 -22.54
CA VAL A 291 -0.56 -16.51 -22.19
C VAL A 291 -1.86 -15.71 -22.03
N ASP A 292 -2.97 -16.31 -22.47
CA ASP A 292 -4.32 -15.85 -22.17
C ASP A 292 -4.92 -16.78 -21.12
N LEU A 293 -5.44 -16.20 -20.04
CA LEU A 293 -5.99 -16.90 -18.90
C LEU A 293 -7.45 -16.52 -18.67
N ARG A 294 -8.25 -17.51 -18.27
CA ARG A 294 -9.56 -17.29 -17.67
C ARG A 294 -9.49 -17.70 -16.21
N VAL A 295 -9.95 -16.81 -15.33
CA VAL A 295 -10.11 -17.07 -13.90
C VAL A 295 -11.59 -16.96 -13.57
N SER A 296 -12.21 -18.08 -13.17
CA SER A 296 -13.64 -18.16 -12.86
C SER A 296 -13.87 -18.44 -11.38
N ARG A 297 -14.87 -17.76 -10.79
CA ARG A 297 -15.19 -17.90 -9.36
C ARG A 297 -16.13 -19.10 -9.12
N HIS A 298 -15.77 -19.94 -8.16
CA HIS A 298 -16.56 -21.05 -7.67
C HIS A 298 -16.71 -20.94 -6.13
N GLY A 299 -17.74 -20.23 -5.68
CA GLY A 299 -17.87 -19.91 -4.25
C GLY A 299 -16.74 -19.00 -3.78
N ASP A 300 -15.95 -19.47 -2.83
CA ASP A 300 -14.75 -18.80 -2.31
C ASP A 300 -13.45 -19.17 -3.03
N GLU A 301 -13.51 -20.14 -3.91
CA GLU A 301 -12.38 -20.62 -4.72
C GLU A 301 -12.42 -20.06 -6.13
N VAL A 302 -11.34 -20.29 -6.88
CA VAL A 302 -11.26 -19.97 -8.30
C VAL A 302 -10.78 -21.17 -9.12
N ALA A 303 -11.31 -21.30 -10.33
CA ALA A 303 -10.77 -22.17 -11.36
C ALA A 303 -9.93 -21.34 -12.33
N LEU A 304 -8.81 -21.91 -12.80
CA LEU A 304 -7.91 -21.32 -13.76
C LEU A 304 -7.92 -22.15 -15.04
N GLU A 305 -8.18 -21.51 -16.16
CA GLU A 305 -8.10 -22.12 -17.47
C GLU A 305 -7.10 -21.35 -18.36
N VAL A 306 -6.20 -22.09 -19.01
CA VAL A 306 -5.28 -21.54 -20.00
C VAL A 306 -5.98 -21.57 -21.36
N LEU A 307 -6.36 -20.41 -21.89
CA LEU A 307 -7.07 -20.29 -23.15
C LEU A 307 -6.13 -20.37 -24.36
N ARG A 308 -4.94 -19.79 -24.23
CA ARG A 308 -3.95 -19.72 -25.30
C ARG A 308 -2.56 -19.54 -24.73
N THR A 309 -1.57 -20.18 -25.33
CA THR A 309 -0.16 -20.01 -25.01
C THR A 309 0.65 -19.75 -26.27
N ARG A 310 1.61 -18.81 -26.20
CA ARG A 310 2.65 -18.59 -27.20
C ARG A 310 4.00 -18.68 -26.50
N GLY A 311 4.91 -19.48 -27.04
CA GLY A 311 6.22 -19.75 -26.44
C GLY A 311 6.15 -20.72 -25.27
N ARG A 312 7.15 -20.66 -24.38
CA ARG A 312 7.24 -21.52 -23.17
C ARG A 312 6.92 -20.68 -21.94
N ILE A 313 5.81 -20.97 -21.30
CA ILE A 313 5.36 -20.33 -20.08
C ILE A 313 4.57 -21.33 -19.24
N GLN A 314 4.86 -21.38 -17.97
CA GLN A 314 4.12 -22.17 -17.00
C GLN A 314 3.15 -21.27 -16.24
N VAL A 315 1.97 -21.79 -15.93
CA VAL A 315 0.99 -21.08 -15.09
C VAL A 315 0.60 -21.98 -13.93
N SER A 316 0.60 -21.46 -12.72
CA SER A 316 0.26 -22.22 -11.52
C SER A 316 -0.60 -21.43 -10.54
N ILE A 317 -1.44 -22.13 -9.78
CA ILE A 317 -2.06 -21.63 -8.56
C ILE A 317 -1.23 -22.11 -7.39
N VAL A 318 -0.86 -21.19 -6.50
CA VAL A 318 -0.16 -21.50 -5.25
C VAL A 318 -1.09 -21.18 -4.09
N LEU A 319 -1.52 -22.21 -3.39
CA LEU A 319 -2.26 -22.07 -2.14
C LEU A 319 -1.25 -22.17 -0.99
N ALA A 320 -1.10 -21.10 -0.23
CA ALA A 320 -0.31 -21.07 1.00
C ALA A 320 -1.26 -21.11 2.19
N ASN A 321 -0.97 -22.02 3.12
CA ASN A 321 -1.70 -22.12 4.40
C ASN A 321 -1.37 -20.96 5.32
#